data_8957f3b5914ae6ca6a59049f4024fb23
#
_entry.id   8957f3b5914ae6ca6a59049f4024fb23
#
_cell.length_a   1.000
_cell.length_b   1.000
_cell.length_c   1.000
_cell.angle_alpha   90.00
_cell.angle_beta   90.00
_cell.angle_gamma   90.00
#
_symmetry.space_group_name_H-M   'P 1'
#
loop_
_entity.id
_entity.type
_entity.pdbx_description
1 polymer ?
#
loop_
_entity_poly.entity_id
_entity_poly.type
_entity_poly.pdbx_seq_one_letter_code
_entity_poly.pdbx_strand_id
1 'polypeptide(L)'
;TIFSTIIILITAEFLPKVLFRLYAHRLITLFVIPAAAFFYLFSPITSSIINITDWILRYIFKTKTDQVQLSFSKLELGDYIEVQMENSKNKDQIDPEIKIFQNALDFSDLRSREIMVPRTEIIAVDIKITIKKLKEIFTNTGFSKIPVYRNSIDDIVGYVHAFEMFKYNQCIDEMIVPVSFVPEPMQINKVLKLLSKQRISMAIVLDEYGGTSG
;
A
#
# COMPACT_ATOMS: atom_id res chain seq x y z
N THR A 1 -16.95 47.06 24.67
CA THR A 1 -17.03 45.69 24.05
C THR A 1 -15.75 45.26 23.41
N ILE A 2 -15.13 46.02 22.46
CA ILE A 2 -13.89 45.63 21.75
C ILE A 2 -12.72 45.38 22.72
N PHE A 3 -12.54 46.25 23.75
CA PHE A 3 -11.46 46.11 24.73
C PHE A 3 -11.62 44.85 25.59
N SER A 4 -12.84 44.54 26.01
CA SER A 4 -13.11 43.29 26.74
C SER A 4 -12.89 42.03 25.88
N THR A 5 -13.21 42.08 24.59
CA THR A 5 -13.00 41.00 23.64
C THR A 5 -11.49 40.71 23.44
N ILE A 6 -10.66 41.74 23.31
CA ILE A 6 -9.22 41.63 23.18
C ILE A 6 -8.60 41.04 24.44
N ILE A 7 -9.02 41.45 25.63
CA ILE A 7 -8.54 40.90 26.90
C ILE A 7 -8.89 39.42 27.00
N ILE A 8 -10.12 39.02 26.68
CA ILE A 8 -10.56 37.64 26.70
C ILE A 8 -9.74 36.79 25.69
N LEU A 9 -9.52 37.29 24.49
CA LEU A 9 -8.74 36.59 23.46
C LEU A 9 -7.29 36.35 23.93
N ILE A 10 -6.66 37.36 24.53
CA ILE A 10 -5.29 37.25 25.02
C ILE A 10 -5.22 36.29 26.22
N THR A 11 -6.10 36.44 27.21
CA THR A 11 -6.04 35.70 28.47
C THR A 11 -6.60 34.27 28.37
N ALA A 12 -7.70 34.08 27.65
CA ALA A 12 -8.38 32.80 27.61
C ALA A 12 -7.93 31.92 26.43
N GLU A 13 -7.40 32.50 25.37
CA GLU A 13 -7.01 31.72 24.18
C GLU A 13 -5.49 31.75 23.95
N PHE A 14 -4.89 32.93 23.80
CA PHE A 14 -3.49 33.03 23.40
C PHE A 14 -2.54 32.60 24.52
N LEU A 15 -2.70 33.09 25.71
CA LEU A 15 -1.82 32.84 26.87
C LEU A 15 -1.78 31.33 27.25
N PRO A 16 -2.89 30.62 27.36
CA PRO A 16 -2.85 29.18 27.62
C PRO A 16 -2.14 28.39 26.53
N LYS A 17 -2.42 28.71 25.23
CA LYS A 17 -1.77 28.03 24.11
C LYS A 17 -0.24 28.22 24.12
N VAL A 18 0.23 29.43 24.38
CA VAL A 18 1.67 29.71 24.47
C VAL A 18 2.31 29.03 25.68
N LEU A 19 1.67 29.06 26.84
CA LEU A 19 2.19 28.41 28.04
C LEU A 19 2.29 26.90 27.85
N PHE A 20 1.27 26.25 27.31
CA PHE A 20 1.31 24.83 27.04
C PHE A 20 2.37 24.46 26.00
N ARG A 21 2.63 25.31 25.03
CA ARG A 21 3.67 25.09 24.04
C ARG A 21 5.08 25.21 24.61
N LEU A 22 5.32 26.21 25.46
CA LEU A 22 6.62 26.47 26.06
C LEU A 22 6.98 25.53 27.19
N TYR A 23 5.99 25.19 28.03
CA TYR A 23 6.19 24.39 29.24
C TYR A 23 5.50 23.00 29.16
N ALA A 24 5.32 22.47 27.94
CA ALA A 24 4.60 21.22 27.69
C ALA A 24 4.99 20.09 28.65
N HIS A 25 6.28 19.83 28.80
CA HIS A 25 6.78 18.74 29.64
C HIS A 25 6.42 18.91 31.13
N ARG A 26 6.57 20.11 31.69
CA ARG A 26 6.22 20.37 33.11
C ARG A 26 4.73 20.34 33.35
N LEU A 27 3.96 20.90 32.42
CA LEU A 27 2.50 20.93 32.53
C LEU A 27 1.90 19.54 32.38
N ILE A 28 2.40 18.73 31.43
CA ILE A 28 1.97 17.34 31.31
C ILE A 28 2.22 16.56 32.60
N THR A 29 3.39 16.68 33.19
CA THR A 29 3.72 16.00 34.46
C THR A 29 2.79 16.43 35.60
N LEU A 30 2.45 17.71 35.70
CA LEU A 30 1.52 18.24 36.70
C LEU A 30 0.09 17.73 36.48
N PHE A 31 -0.34 17.67 35.21
CA PHE A 31 -1.71 17.27 34.87
C PHE A 31 -1.93 15.74 34.79
N VAL A 32 -0.86 14.93 34.82
CA VAL A 32 -0.96 13.46 34.79
C VAL A 32 -1.82 12.94 35.96
N ILE A 33 -1.62 13.46 37.18
CA ILE A 33 -2.35 12.98 38.35
C ILE A 33 -3.87 13.24 38.23
N PRO A 34 -4.34 14.49 38.01
CA PRO A 34 -5.77 14.74 37.84
C PRO A 34 -6.32 14.04 36.58
N ALA A 35 -5.57 13.98 35.49
CA ALA A 35 -6.01 13.26 34.30
C ALA A 35 -6.21 11.76 34.57
N ALA A 36 -5.30 11.12 35.29
CA ALA A 36 -5.43 9.73 35.72
C ALA A 36 -6.66 9.52 36.62
N ALA A 37 -6.92 10.43 37.57
CA ALA A 37 -8.10 10.35 38.40
C ALA A 37 -9.39 10.40 37.58
N PHE A 38 -9.49 11.32 36.61
CA PHE A 38 -10.62 11.39 35.69
C PHE A 38 -10.73 10.14 34.82
N PHE A 39 -9.60 9.63 34.30
CA PHE A 39 -9.59 8.40 33.51
C PHE A 39 -10.16 7.22 34.27
N TYR A 40 -9.72 6.99 35.51
CA TYR A 40 -10.23 5.89 36.36
C TYR A 40 -11.70 6.09 36.71
N LEU A 41 -12.13 7.32 36.97
CA LEU A 41 -13.52 7.63 37.31
C LEU A 41 -14.46 7.36 36.11
N PHE A 42 -14.05 7.71 34.89
CA PHE A 42 -14.87 7.56 33.68
C PHE A 42 -14.65 6.24 32.94
N SER A 43 -13.58 5.49 33.26
CA SER A 43 -13.26 4.20 32.64
C SER A 43 -14.42 3.20 32.63
N PRO A 44 -15.15 2.97 33.74
CA PRO A 44 -16.27 2.02 33.76
C PRO A 44 -17.43 2.46 32.86
N ILE A 45 -17.66 3.77 32.74
CA ILE A 45 -18.70 4.33 31.88
C ILE A 45 -18.31 4.12 30.40
N THR A 46 -17.07 4.44 30.05
CA THR A 46 -16.54 4.24 28.70
C THR A 46 -16.56 2.78 28.30
N SER A 47 -16.10 1.88 29.18
CA SER A 47 -16.14 0.42 28.92
C SER A 47 -17.57 -0.09 28.71
N SER A 48 -18.53 0.42 29.46
CA SER A 48 -19.94 0.05 29.32
C SER A 48 -20.48 0.49 27.94
N ILE A 49 -20.15 1.71 27.50
CA ILE A 49 -20.55 2.23 26.20
C ILE A 49 -19.92 1.41 25.08
N ILE A 50 -18.62 1.09 25.17
CA ILE A 50 -17.91 0.26 24.19
C ILE A 50 -18.56 -1.11 24.11
N ASN A 51 -18.81 -1.77 25.23
CA ASN A 51 -19.44 -3.10 25.27
C ASN A 51 -20.83 -3.11 24.64
N ILE A 52 -21.63 -2.07 24.92
CA ILE A 52 -22.97 -1.91 24.32
C ILE A 52 -22.84 -1.70 22.80
N THR A 53 -21.92 -0.86 22.37
CA THR A 53 -21.66 -0.61 20.94
C THR A 53 -21.20 -1.88 20.22
N ASP A 54 -20.26 -2.62 20.82
CA ASP A 54 -19.78 -3.90 20.26
C ASP A 54 -20.90 -4.94 20.22
N TRP A 55 -21.76 -5.00 21.23
CA TRP A 55 -22.91 -5.88 21.22
C TRP A 55 -23.87 -5.54 20.08
N ILE A 56 -24.19 -4.25 19.88
CA ILE A 56 -25.06 -3.78 18.80
C ILE A 56 -24.44 -4.11 17.44
N LEU A 57 -23.15 -3.81 17.24
CA LEU A 57 -22.44 -4.07 15.98
C LEU A 57 -22.41 -5.56 15.64
N ARG A 58 -22.14 -6.42 16.61
CA ARG A 58 -22.12 -7.87 16.41
C ARG A 58 -23.51 -8.45 16.15
N TYR A 59 -24.52 -7.97 16.88
CA TYR A 59 -25.87 -8.53 16.79
C TYR A 59 -26.65 -8.02 15.57
N ILE A 60 -26.55 -6.71 15.27
CA ILE A 60 -27.31 -6.08 14.17
C ILE A 60 -26.51 -6.10 12.86
N PHE A 61 -25.24 -5.73 12.87
CA PHE A 61 -24.45 -5.58 11.64
C PHE A 61 -23.56 -6.79 11.32
N LYS A 62 -23.46 -7.80 12.18
CA LYS A 62 -22.61 -9.00 12.00
C LYS A 62 -21.17 -8.69 11.61
N THR A 63 -20.64 -7.51 11.97
CA THR A 63 -19.32 -7.03 11.59
C THR A 63 -18.26 -7.58 12.54
N LYS A 64 -17.14 -8.08 12.04
CA LYS A 64 -16.01 -8.49 12.88
C LYS A 64 -15.26 -7.24 13.37
N THR A 65 -15.21 -7.01 14.64
CA THR A 65 -14.61 -5.83 15.31
C THR A 65 -13.13 -5.62 14.95
N ASP A 66 -12.39 -6.70 14.68
CA ASP A 66 -10.96 -6.62 14.32
C ASP A 66 -10.65 -5.85 13.02
N GLN A 67 -11.58 -5.83 12.06
CA GLN A 67 -11.35 -5.10 10.80
C GLN A 67 -11.50 -3.58 10.96
N VAL A 68 -12.36 -3.14 11.89
CA VAL A 68 -12.58 -1.71 12.15
C VAL A 68 -11.37 -1.09 12.86
N GLN A 69 -10.81 -1.81 13.86
CA GLN A 69 -9.63 -1.34 14.59
C GLN A 69 -8.38 -1.19 13.69
N LEU A 70 -8.13 -2.17 12.81
CA LEU A 70 -7.00 -2.11 11.88
C LEU A 70 -7.15 -0.98 10.84
N SER A 71 -8.37 -0.73 10.37
CA SER A 71 -8.64 0.35 9.42
C SER A 71 -8.48 1.73 10.05
N PHE A 72 -8.94 1.88 11.31
CA PHE A 72 -8.81 3.14 12.04
C PHE A 72 -7.34 3.46 12.36
N SER A 73 -6.59 2.49 12.83
CA SER A 73 -5.15 2.64 13.11
C SER A 73 -4.33 3.01 11.87
N LYS A 74 -4.68 2.48 10.69
CA LYS A 74 -3.99 2.80 9.43
C LYS A 74 -4.24 4.24 8.99
N LEU A 75 -5.49 4.72 9.10
CA LEU A 75 -5.87 6.10 8.77
C LEU A 75 -5.20 7.10 9.73
N GLU A 76 -5.29 6.88 11.03
CA GLU A 76 -4.66 7.74 12.03
C GLU A 76 -3.15 7.84 11.86
N LEU A 77 -2.50 6.74 11.49
CA LEU A 77 -1.07 6.72 11.25
C LEU A 77 -0.69 7.44 9.94
N GLY A 78 -1.52 7.33 8.90
CA GLY A 78 -1.38 8.09 7.66
C GLY A 78 -1.47 9.59 7.91
N ASP A 79 -2.52 10.04 8.58
CA ASP A 79 -2.73 11.45 8.95
C ASP A 79 -1.59 12.01 9.81
N TYR A 80 -1.08 11.22 10.76
CA TYR A 80 0.06 11.63 11.58
C TYR A 80 1.33 11.86 10.76
N ILE A 81 1.60 10.99 9.79
CA ILE A 81 2.75 11.12 8.90
C ILE A 81 2.60 12.33 7.99
N GLU A 82 1.40 12.55 7.42
CA GLU A 82 1.12 13.69 6.56
C GLU A 82 1.34 15.03 7.30
N VAL A 83 0.83 15.14 8.53
CA VAL A 83 1.05 16.31 9.40
C VAL A 83 2.54 16.52 9.73
N GLN A 84 3.30 15.45 9.94
CA GLN A 84 4.75 15.56 10.17
C GLN A 84 5.50 16.02 8.91
N MET A 85 5.08 15.57 7.73
CA MET A 85 5.65 15.99 6.45
C MET A 85 5.34 17.46 6.14
N GLU A 86 4.13 17.94 6.40
CA GLU A 86 3.76 19.35 6.23
C GLU A 86 4.52 20.29 7.18
N ASN A 87 4.76 19.83 8.42
CA ASN A 87 5.51 20.60 9.40
C ASN A 87 7.03 20.63 9.14
N SER A 88 7.54 19.74 8.31
CA SER A 88 8.94 19.74 7.88
C SER A 88 9.17 20.84 6.85
N LYS A 89 9.67 22.00 7.29
CA LYS A 89 9.92 23.21 6.47
C LYS A 89 10.87 23.00 5.29
N ASN A 90 11.54 21.86 5.19
CA ASN A 90 12.43 21.49 4.09
C ASN A 90 11.98 20.16 3.49
N LYS A 91 11.33 20.22 2.33
CA LYS A 91 10.95 19.03 1.54
C LYS A 91 12.13 18.10 1.19
N ASP A 92 13.35 18.62 1.25
CA ASP A 92 14.58 17.87 0.93
C ASP A 92 15.18 17.09 2.12
N GLN A 93 14.59 17.21 3.33
CA GLN A 93 15.05 16.54 4.56
C GLN A 93 13.99 15.62 5.18
N ILE A 94 13.09 15.06 4.36
CA ILE A 94 12.19 14.01 4.85
C ILE A 94 13.03 12.76 5.07
N ASP A 95 13.05 12.25 6.31
CA ASP A 95 13.75 11.02 6.66
C ASP A 95 13.35 9.90 5.69
N PRO A 96 14.31 9.20 5.06
CA PRO A 96 14.05 8.13 4.10
C PRO A 96 13.09 7.07 4.65
N GLU A 97 13.14 6.83 5.95
CA GLU A 97 12.30 5.88 6.66
C GLU A 97 10.81 6.27 6.62
N ILE A 98 10.51 7.56 6.78
CA ILE A 98 9.13 8.08 6.71
C ILE A 98 8.57 7.89 5.30
N LYS A 99 9.39 8.17 4.27
CA LYS A 99 9.01 7.97 2.87
C LYS A 99 8.77 6.50 2.52
N ILE A 100 9.62 5.60 3.03
CA ILE A 100 9.44 4.15 2.84
C ILE A 100 8.14 3.70 3.50
N PHE A 101 7.86 4.20 4.69
CA PHE A 101 6.65 3.83 5.41
C PHE A 101 5.37 4.32 4.70
N GLN A 102 5.36 5.57 4.22
CA GLN A 102 4.26 6.10 3.42
C GLN A 102 4.04 5.27 2.15
N ASN A 103 5.11 5.01 1.39
CA ASN A 103 5.04 4.16 0.20
C ASN A 103 4.48 2.76 0.53
N ALA A 104 4.78 2.21 1.72
CA ALA A 104 4.25 0.92 2.16
C ALA A 104 2.74 0.98 2.50
N LEU A 105 2.26 2.10 3.03
CA LEU A 105 0.83 2.32 3.25
C LEU A 105 0.08 2.43 1.91
N ASP A 106 0.58 3.26 1.00
CA ASP A 106 0.00 3.49 -0.32
C ASP A 106 -0.02 2.20 -1.15
N PHE A 107 1.08 1.43 -1.09
CA PHE A 107 1.20 0.14 -1.78
C PHE A 107 0.07 -0.83 -1.47
N SER A 108 -0.46 -0.81 -0.24
CA SER A 108 -1.51 -1.74 0.15
C SER A 108 -2.87 -1.48 -0.52
N ASP A 109 -3.09 -0.27 -1.01
CA ASP A 109 -4.36 0.14 -1.63
C ASP A 109 -4.31 0.10 -3.16
N LEU A 110 -3.10 0.05 -3.74
CA LEU A 110 -2.89 -0.06 -5.18
C LEU A 110 -3.48 -1.36 -5.75
N ARG A 111 -4.00 -1.27 -6.95
CA ARG A 111 -4.54 -2.40 -7.73
C ARG A 111 -3.61 -2.75 -8.88
N SER A 112 -3.72 -3.98 -9.38
CA SER A 112 -2.91 -4.49 -10.50
C SER A 112 -2.96 -3.56 -11.71
N ARG A 113 -4.13 -3.05 -12.08
CA ARG A 113 -4.32 -2.14 -13.21
C ARG A 113 -3.57 -0.81 -13.10
N GLU A 114 -3.21 -0.39 -11.88
CA GLU A 114 -2.55 0.90 -11.65
C GLU A 114 -1.04 0.85 -11.84
N ILE A 115 -0.47 -0.36 -11.79
CA ILE A 115 0.99 -0.57 -11.89
C ILE A 115 1.40 -1.52 -13.01
N MET A 116 0.44 -2.13 -13.73
CA MET A 116 0.73 -3.02 -14.86
C MET A 116 1.37 -2.27 -16.01
N VAL A 117 2.15 -2.96 -16.80
CA VAL A 117 2.57 -2.50 -18.13
C VAL A 117 1.38 -2.69 -19.07
N PRO A 118 0.83 -1.64 -19.70
CA PRO A 118 -0.33 -1.77 -20.57
C PRO A 118 -0.09 -2.73 -21.72
N ARG A 119 -1.15 -3.41 -22.17
CA ARG A 119 -1.12 -4.37 -23.29
C ARG A 119 -0.36 -3.87 -24.52
N THR A 120 -0.53 -2.58 -24.86
CA THR A 120 0.10 -1.94 -26.01
C THR A 120 1.62 -1.84 -25.91
N GLU A 121 2.16 -1.93 -24.72
CA GLU A 121 3.59 -1.83 -24.42
C GLU A 121 4.23 -3.18 -24.11
N ILE A 122 3.43 -4.27 -24.05
CA ILE A 122 3.96 -5.61 -23.80
C ILE A 122 4.76 -6.08 -25.01
N ILE A 123 6.04 -6.39 -24.78
CA ILE A 123 6.87 -7.08 -25.75
C ILE A 123 6.79 -8.58 -25.47
N ALA A 124 5.98 -9.29 -26.26
CA ALA A 124 5.81 -10.73 -26.18
C ALA A 124 6.22 -11.40 -27.52
N VAL A 125 6.51 -12.69 -27.48
CA VAL A 125 6.94 -13.47 -28.65
C VAL A 125 6.05 -14.69 -28.87
N ASP A 126 5.90 -15.08 -30.12
CA ASP A 126 5.21 -16.31 -30.49
C ASP A 126 6.04 -17.53 -30.05
N ILE A 127 5.40 -18.56 -29.55
CA ILE A 127 6.04 -19.83 -29.17
C ILE A 127 6.83 -20.49 -30.30
N LYS A 128 6.48 -20.18 -31.54
CA LYS A 128 7.16 -20.67 -32.76
C LYS A 128 8.40 -19.86 -33.18
N ILE A 129 8.75 -18.81 -32.42
CA ILE A 129 9.93 -17.98 -32.74
C ILE A 129 11.21 -18.81 -32.68
N THR A 130 12.17 -18.50 -33.52
CA THR A 130 13.49 -19.16 -33.48
C THR A 130 14.33 -18.60 -32.32
N ILE A 131 15.18 -19.46 -31.71
CA ILE A 131 16.07 -19.05 -30.62
C ILE A 131 16.98 -17.87 -31.04
N LYS A 132 17.42 -17.84 -32.28
CA LYS A 132 18.24 -16.74 -32.82
C LYS A 132 17.50 -15.39 -32.74
N LYS A 133 16.25 -15.35 -33.21
CA LYS A 133 15.41 -14.13 -33.13
C LYS A 133 15.08 -13.74 -31.70
N LEU A 134 14.80 -14.73 -30.85
CA LEU A 134 14.55 -14.47 -29.42
C LEU A 134 15.76 -13.82 -28.72
N LYS A 135 16.99 -14.31 -29.06
CA LYS A 135 18.23 -13.73 -28.54
C LYS A 135 18.43 -12.30 -29.04
N GLU A 136 18.13 -12.02 -30.32
CA GLU A 136 18.16 -10.65 -30.87
C GLU A 136 17.20 -9.72 -30.12
N ILE A 137 15.96 -10.18 -29.81
CA ILE A 137 14.99 -9.38 -29.08
C ILE A 137 15.51 -9.09 -27.65
N PHE A 138 16.03 -10.08 -26.92
CA PHE A 138 16.64 -9.85 -25.61
C PHE A 138 17.77 -8.82 -25.65
N THR A 139 18.63 -8.91 -26.69
CA THR A 139 19.78 -8.00 -26.85
C THR A 139 19.31 -6.57 -27.15
N ASN A 140 18.29 -6.42 -28.00
CA ASN A 140 17.81 -5.12 -28.42
C ASN A 140 16.95 -4.42 -27.38
N THR A 141 16.17 -5.20 -26.60
CA THR A 141 15.26 -4.64 -25.59
C THR A 141 15.90 -4.48 -24.22
N GLY A 142 16.94 -5.27 -23.92
CA GLY A 142 17.56 -5.30 -22.60
C GLY A 142 16.69 -5.94 -21.50
N PHE A 143 15.55 -6.50 -21.84
CA PHE A 143 14.69 -7.16 -20.88
C PHE A 143 15.29 -8.46 -20.35
N SER A 144 15.02 -8.78 -19.11
CA SER A 144 15.45 -10.05 -18.52
C SER A 144 14.42 -11.17 -18.69
N LYS A 145 13.17 -10.83 -19.02
CA LYS A 145 12.04 -11.76 -19.19
C LYS A 145 11.16 -11.27 -20.32
N ILE A 146 10.70 -12.18 -21.17
CA ILE A 146 9.80 -11.90 -22.29
C ILE A 146 8.66 -12.91 -22.25
N PRO A 147 7.39 -12.46 -22.20
CA PRO A 147 6.23 -13.33 -22.29
C PRO A 147 6.18 -14.08 -23.62
N VAL A 148 5.66 -15.30 -23.58
CA VAL A 148 5.48 -16.16 -24.76
C VAL A 148 4.00 -16.44 -24.91
N TYR A 149 3.46 -16.22 -26.11
CA TYR A 149 2.08 -16.51 -26.45
C TYR A 149 1.99 -17.59 -27.53
N ARG A 150 0.84 -18.27 -27.64
CA ARG A 150 0.63 -19.35 -28.63
C ARG A 150 -0.03 -18.86 -29.91
N ASN A 151 -1.19 -18.24 -29.83
CA ASN A 151 -1.97 -17.80 -31.00
C ASN A 151 -2.09 -16.28 -31.04
N SER A 152 -2.31 -15.67 -29.92
CA SER A 152 -2.42 -14.23 -29.74
C SER A 152 -1.88 -13.83 -28.39
N ILE A 153 -1.70 -12.54 -28.16
CA ILE A 153 -1.25 -11.98 -26.88
C ILE A 153 -2.23 -12.30 -25.74
N ASP A 154 -3.44 -12.73 -26.05
CA ASP A 154 -4.43 -13.19 -25.08
C ASP A 154 -4.20 -14.63 -24.61
N ASP A 155 -3.38 -15.40 -25.34
CA ASP A 155 -3.05 -16.80 -25.02
C ASP A 155 -1.57 -16.89 -24.56
N ILE A 156 -1.23 -16.21 -23.46
CA ILE A 156 0.12 -16.27 -22.90
C ILE A 156 0.32 -17.59 -22.17
N VAL A 157 1.32 -18.37 -22.57
CA VAL A 157 1.64 -19.69 -22.01
C VAL A 157 2.70 -19.61 -20.90
N GLY A 158 3.48 -18.54 -20.86
CA GLY A 158 4.55 -18.37 -19.87
C GLY A 158 5.48 -17.24 -20.25
N TYR A 159 6.69 -17.26 -19.72
CA TYR A 159 7.77 -16.36 -20.11
C TYR A 159 9.08 -17.10 -20.24
N VAL A 160 10.01 -16.55 -21.04
CA VAL A 160 11.39 -17.01 -21.11
C VAL A 160 12.28 -16.01 -20.38
N HIS A 161 13.23 -16.52 -19.60
CA HIS A 161 14.24 -15.71 -18.95
C HIS A 161 15.48 -15.60 -19.82
N ALA A 162 16.09 -14.42 -19.94
CA ALA A 162 17.30 -14.19 -20.74
C ALA A 162 18.45 -15.14 -20.41
N PHE A 163 18.54 -15.60 -19.14
CA PHE A 163 19.53 -16.56 -18.72
C PHE A 163 19.44 -17.93 -19.44
N GLU A 164 18.24 -18.32 -19.90
CA GLU A 164 18.05 -19.55 -20.66
C GLU A 164 18.79 -19.53 -22.01
N MET A 165 19.09 -18.33 -22.54
CA MET A 165 19.87 -18.18 -23.78
C MET A 165 21.33 -18.65 -23.66
N PHE A 166 21.83 -18.84 -22.45
CA PHE A 166 23.18 -19.36 -22.19
C PHE A 166 23.19 -20.89 -22.05
N LYS A 167 22.02 -21.53 -21.96
CA LYS A 167 21.91 -22.99 -21.94
C LYS A 167 21.82 -23.52 -23.38
N TYR A 168 22.28 -24.75 -23.57
CA TYR A 168 22.18 -25.45 -24.88
C TYR A 168 20.78 -26.04 -25.08
N ASN A 169 19.74 -25.19 -25.08
CA ASN A 169 18.38 -25.63 -25.32
C ASN A 169 18.08 -25.59 -26.83
N GLN A 170 17.39 -26.59 -27.33
CA GLN A 170 17.04 -26.70 -28.74
C GLN A 170 15.63 -26.18 -29.06
N CYS A 171 14.75 -26.16 -28.07
CA CYS A 171 13.35 -25.74 -28.20
C CYS A 171 12.98 -24.70 -27.16
N ILE A 172 12.07 -23.78 -27.55
CA ILE A 172 11.56 -22.74 -26.66
C ILE A 172 10.69 -23.33 -25.57
N ASP A 173 9.95 -24.40 -25.86
CA ASP A 173 9.07 -25.08 -24.90
C ASP A 173 9.81 -25.50 -23.60
N GLU A 174 11.09 -25.89 -23.73
CA GLU A 174 11.92 -26.27 -22.58
C GLU A 174 12.36 -25.09 -21.70
N MET A 175 12.26 -23.87 -22.23
CA MET A 175 12.68 -22.63 -21.56
C MET A 175 11.51 -21.89 -20.92
N ILE A 176 10.26 -22.30 -21.19
CA ILE A 176 9.08 -21.58 -20.72
C ILE A 176 8.88 -21.81 -19.23
N VAL A 177 8.88 -20.71 -18.50
CA VAL A 177 8.51 -20.68 -17.07
C VAL A 177 7.04 -20.26 -16.99
N PRO A 178 6.20 -20.99 -16.23
CA PRO A 178 4.79 -20.65 -16.11
C PRO A 178 4.59 -19.29 -15.44
N VAL A 179 3.49 -18.61 -15.78
CA VAL A 179 3.05 -17.35 -15.18
C VAL A 179 1.83 -17.53 -14.31
N SER A 180 1.59 -16.60 -13.41
CA SER A 180 0.30 -16.47 -12.74
C SER A 180 -0.57 -15.46 -13.46
N PHE A 181 -1.87 -15.72 -13.48
CA PHE A 181 -2.87 -14.81 -13.98
C PHE A 181 -3.59 -14.14 -12.81
N VAL A 182 -3.76 -12.83 -12.91
CA VAL A 182 -4.41 -12.02 -11.87
C VAL A 182 -5.40 -11.05 -12.51
N PRO A 183 -6.57 -10.80 -11.91
CA PRO A 183 -7.52 -9.84 -12.44
C PRO A 183 -7.09 -8.40 -12.13
N GLU A 184 -7.48 -7.45 -13.00
CA GLU A 184 -7.19 -6.02 -12.86
C GLU A 184 -7.52 -5.42 -11.48
N PRO A 185 -8.67 -5.71 -10.85
CA PRO A 185 -9.03 -5.10 -9.57
C PRO A 185 -8.30 -5.71 -8.37
N MET A 186 -7.45 -6.72 -8.56
CA MET A 186 -6.74 -7.36 -7.45
C MET A 186 -5.76 -6.38 -6.79
N GLN A 187 -5.78 -6.34 -5.46
CA GLN A 187 -4.83 -5.55 -4.70
C GLN A 187 -3.40 -6.06 -4.87
N ILE A 188 -2.45 -5.14 -5.05
CA ILE A 188 -1.06 -5.49 -5.37
C ILE A 188 -0.36 -6.27 -4.26
N ASN A 189 -0.73 -6.04 -2.99
CA ASN A 189 -0.23 -6.81 -1.86
C ASN A 189 -0.60 -8.31 -1.94
N LYS A 190 -1.77 -8.63 -2.51
CA LYS A 190 -2.21 -10.02 -2.75
C LYS A 190 -1.44 -10.64 -3.91
N VAL A 191 -1.21 -9.85 -4.98
CA VAL A 191 -0.37 -10.28 -6.11
C VAL A 191 1.05 -10.59 -5.64
N LEU A 192 1.66 -9.69 -4.85
CA LEU A 192 2.99 -9.90 -4.31
C LEU A 192 3.09 -11.17 -3.45
N LYS A 193 2.10 -11.41 -2.57
CA LYS A 193 2.03 -12.64 -1.77
C LYS A 193 1.91 -13.90 -2.65
N LEU A 194 1.10 -13.83 -3.72
CA LEU A 194 0.91 -14.93 -4.66
C LEU A 194 2.23 -15.24 -5.39
N LEU A 195 2.88 -14.24 -5.97
CA LEU A 195 4.15 -14.37 -6.67
C LEU A 195 5.25 -14.91 -5.75
N SER A 196 5.36 -14.36 -4.54
CA SER A 196 6.35 -14.81 -3.53
C SER A 196 6.12 -16.25 -3.12
N LYS A 197 4.86 -16.67 -2.90
CA LYS A 197 4.51 -18.04 -2.55
C LYS A 197 4.86 -19.04 -3.66
N GLN A 198 4.63 -18.65 -4.90
CA GLN A 198 4.88 -19.49 -6.07
C GLN A 198 6.34 -19.40 -6.57
N ARG A 199 7.14 -18.48 -6.01
CA ARG A 199 8.51 -18.19 -6.45
C ARG A 199 8.60 -17.78 -7.93
N ILE A 200 7.59 -17.11 -8.43
CA ILE A 200 7.57 -16.51 -9.76
C ILE A 200 7.64 -14.99 -9.65
N SER A 201 8.17 -14.37 -10.70
CA SER A 201 8.49 -12.95 -10.69
C SER A 201 7.72 -12.14 -11.75
N MET A 202 6.71 -12.78 -12.37
CA MET A 202 5.86 -12.16 -13.38
C MET A 202 4.42 -12.68 -13.22
N ALA A 203 3.44 -11.79 -13.36
CA ALA A 203 2.04 -12.13 -13.48
C ALA A 203 1.47 -11.44 -14.72
N ILE A 204 0.50 -12.06 -15.36
CA ILE A 204 -0.28 -11.49 -16.44
C ILE A 204 -1.60 -10.99 -15.88
N VAL A 205 -1.93 -9.74 -16.16
CA VAL A 205 -3.18 -9.12 -15.73
C VAL A 205 -4.24 -9.38 -16.79
N LEU A 206 -5.38 -9.92 -16.36
CA LEU A 206 -6.51 -10.23 -17.22
C LEU A 206 -7.66 -9.23 -17.01
N ASP A 207 -8.31 -8.88 -18.09
CA ASP A 207 -9.56 -8.14 -18.09
C ASP A 207 -10.78 -9.02 -17.68
N GLU A 208 -11.98 -8.43 -17.69
CA GLU A 208 -13.23 -9.10 -17.32
C GLU A 208 -13.67 -10.19 -18.33
N TYR A 209 -13.10 -10.15 -19.53
CA TYR A 209 -13.40 -11.10 -20.62
C TYR A 209 -12.34 -12.20 -20.75
N GLY A 210 -11.31 -12.18 -19.91
CA GLY A 210 -10.20 -13.12 -19.94
C GLY A 210 -9.10 -12.77 -20.95
N GLY A 211 -9.13 -11.57 -21.53
CA GLY A 211 -8.08 -11.04 -22.38
C GLY A 211 -6.90 -10.49 -21.55
N THR A 212 -5.72 -10.42 -22.16
CA THR A 212 -4.55 -9.81 -21.52
C THR A 212 -4.66 -8.29 -21.50
N SER A 213 -4.68 -7.70 -20.32
CA SER A 213 -4.64 -6.25 -20.10
C SER A 213 -3.24 -5.72 -19.87
N GLY A 214 -2.38 -6.50 -19.22
CA GLY A 214 -1.03 -6.08 -18.88
C GLY A 214 -0.14 -7.17 -18.33
#